data_dcedf22908091f2fbde46d0df764efa6
#
_entry.id   dcedf22908091f2fbde46d0df764efa6
#
_cell.length_a   1.000
_cell.length_b   1.000
_cell.length_c   1.000
_cell.angle_alpha   90.00
_cell.angle_beta   90.00
_cell.angle_gamma   90.00
#
_symmetry.space_group_name_H-M   'P 1'
#
loop_
_entity.id
_entity.type
_entity.pdbx_description
1 polymer ?
#
loop_
_entity_poly.entity_id
_entity_poly.type
_entity_poly.pdbx_seq_one_letter_code
_entity_poly.pdbx_strand_id
1 'polypeptide(L)'
;MNVAVYSSHFGLSEAEQEHAVSTAITTLSAEALPFILMGDFNMQPDNRLMQPLHAAYNSVDPLLGGKMSFPSDKPSIKIDYIYTSKNVNILAADIPQVVASDHCPIWADIEV
;
A
#
# COMPACT_ATOMS: atom_id res chain seq x y z
N MET A 1 -17.75 1.54 -14.90
CA MET A 1 -17.07 2.62 -14.19
C MET A 1 -15.56 2.41 -14.25
N ASN A 2 -14.81 3.45 -14.48
CA ASN A 2 -13.36 3.36 -14.59
C ASN A 2 -12.69 3.59 -13.25
N VAL A 3 -11.59 2.86 -13.02
CA VAL A 3 -10.74 2.95 -11.83
C VAL A 3 -9.30 3.09 -12.31
N ALA A 4 -8.54 4.00 -11.72
CA ALA A 4 -7.11 4.13 -11.99
C ALA A 4 -6.34 3.24 -11.00
N VAL A 5 -5.40 2.45 -11.50
CA VAL A 5 -4.56 1.59 -10.66
C VAL A 5 -3.11 2.02 -10.81
N TYR A 6 -2.49 2.35 -9.70
CA TYR A 6 -1.09 2.75 -9.62
C TYR A 6 -0.31 1.69 -8.85
N SER A 7 0.79 1.22 -9.41
CA SER A 7 1.70 0.28 -8.77
C SER A 7 3.09 0.91 -8.70
N SER A 8 3.75 0.79 -7.56
CA SER A 8 5.07 1.38 -7.37
C SER A 8 5.94 0.53 -6.46
N HIS A 9 7.24 0.70 -6.60
CA HIS A 9 8.25 0.08 -5.76
C HIS A 9 9.21 1.17 -5.29
N PHE A 10 9.14 1.53 -4.01
CA PHE A 10 9.94 2.61 -3.47
C PHE A 10 11.36 2.14 -3.18
N GLY A 11 12.31 3.08 -3.26
CA GLY A 11 13.71 2.80 -2.97
C GLY A 11 13.98 2.50 -1.50
N LEU A 12 15.26 2.25 -1.19
CA LEU A 12 15.70 1.84 0.14
C LEU A 12 16.24 3.00 0.97
N SER A 13 16.61 4.13 0.36
CA SER A 13 17.12 5.28 1.09
C SER A 13 15.98 6.18 1.56
N GLU A 14 16.19 6.88 2.67
CA GLU A 14 15.23 7.84 3.20
C GLU A 14 14.92 8.94 2.19
N ALA A 15 15.92 9.46 1.47
CA ALA A 15 15.73 10.50 0.47
C ALA A 15 14.86 10.02 -0.70
N GLU A 16 15.07 8.79 -1.17
CA GLU A 16 14.27 8.19 -2.22
C GLU A 16 12.82 7.96 -1.75
N GLN A 17 12.65 7.50 -0.53
CA GLN A 17 11.34 7.24 0.07
C GLN A 17 10.54 8.53 0.27
N GLU A 18 11.19 9.57 0.78
CA GLU A 18 10.55 10.88 0.94
C GLU A 18 10.09 11.46 -0.40
N HIS A 19 10.95 11.38 -1.40
CA HIS A 19 10.62 11.81 -2.77
C HIS A 19 9.47 11.00 -3.35
N ALA A 20 9.47 9.68 -3.16
CA ALA A 20 8.44 8.79 -3.68
C ALA A 20 7.06 9.08 -3.05
N VAL A 21 7.00 9.28 -1.73
CA VAL A 21 5.75 9.63 -1.05
C VAL A 21 5.23 10.99 -1.54
N SER A 22 6.09 12.00 -1.62
CA SER A 22 5.72 13.32 -2.10
C SER A 22 5.20 13.27 -3.55
N THR A 23 5.87 12.52 -4.41
CA THR A 23 5.47 12.34 -5.80
C THR A 23 4.12 11.62 -5.91
N ALA A 24 3.92 10.57 -5.10
CA ALA A 24 2.65 9.84 -5.07
C ALA A 24 1.49 10.76 -4.67
N ILE A 25 1.66 11.53 -3.59
CA ILE A 25 0.63 12.47 -3.13
C ILE A 25 0.30 13.50 -4.22
N THR A 26 1.32 14.10 -4.84
CA THR A 26 1.12 15.09 -5.90
C THR A 26 0.39 14.48 -7.10
N THR A 27 0.81 13.29 -7.53
CA THR A 27 0.22 12.60 -8.68
C THR A 27 -1.24 12.24 -8.40
N LEU A 28 -1.51 11.65 -7.24
CA LEU A 28 -2.85 11.17 -6.90
C LEU A 28 -3.81 12.30 -6.58
N SER A 29 -3.33 13.44 -6.10
CA SER A 29 -4.18 14.61 -5.87
C SER A 29 -4.76 15.17 -7.16
N ALA A 30 -4.13 14.90 -8.30
CA ALA A 30 -4.62 15.31 -9.61
C ALA A 30 -5.45 14.23 -10.32
N GLU A 31 -5.60 13.03 -9.72
CA GLU A 31 -6.36 11.95 -10.32
C GLU A 31 -7.86 12.18 -10.16
N ALA A 32 -8.58 12.21 -11.28
CA ALA A 32 -10.02 12.45 -11.29
C ALA A 32 -10.85 11.19 -11.01
N LEU A 33 -10.28 10.01 -11.28
CA LEU A 33 -10.98 8.73 -11.09
C LEU A 33 -10.80 8.20 -9.67
N PRO A 34 -11.71 7.35 -9.19
CA PRO A 34 -11.40 6.50 -8.05
C PRO A 34 -10.11 5.73 -8.33
N PHE A 35 -9.22 5.62 -7.35
CA PHE A 35 -7.92 5.00 -7.60
C PHE A 35 -7.51 4.02 -6.52
N ILE A 36 -6.58 3.14 -6.91
CA ILE A 36 -5.88 2.22 -6.02
C ILE A 36 -4.38 2.46 -6.20
N LEU A 37 -3.67 2.61 -5.09
CA LEU A 37 -2.21 2.68 -5.06
C LEU A 37 -1.70 1.45 -4.32
N MET A 38 -0.82 0.66 -4.96
CA MET A 38 -0.29 -0.54 -4.35
C MET A 38 1.20 -0.70 -4.64
N GLY A 39 1.88 -1.46 -3.81
CA GLY A 39 3.26 -1.84 -4.05
C GLY A 39 4.07 -2.10 -2.80
N ASP A 40 5.35 -2.36 -3.03
CA ASP A 40 6.37 -2.47 -2.01
C ASP A 40 6.97 -1.09 -1.76
N PHE A 41 6.72 -0.54 -0.58
CA PHE A 41 7.18 0.82 -0.25
C PHE A 41 8.44 0.81 0.63
N ASN A 42 8.97 -0.37 0.96
CA ASN A 42 10.21 -0.55 1.73
C ASN A 42 10.22 0.21 3.07
N MET A 43 9.05 0.47 3.63
CA MET A 43 8.88 1.14 4.92
C MET A 43 7.80 0.42 5.72
N GLN A 44 8.00 0.32 7.04
CA GLN A 44 6.98 -0.22 7.92
C GLN A 44 5.93 0.84 8.26
N PRO A 45 4.74 0.43 8.74
CA PRO A 45 3.62 1.36 8.95
C PRO A 45 3.91 2.50 9.94
N ASP A 46 4.81 2.30 10.90
CA ASP A 46 5.19 3.31 11.89
C ASP A 46 6.25 4.31 11.41
N ASN A 47 6.78 4.12 10.20
CA ASN A 47 7.72 5.07 9.62
C ASN A 47 7.03 6.42 9.40
N ARG A 48 7.65 7.51 9.89
CA ARG A 48 7.08 8.85 9.77
C ARG A 48 6.79 9.27 8.32
N LEU A 49 7.57 8.76 7.37
CA LEU A 49 7.39 9.09 5.95
C LEU A 49 6.11 8.49 5.35
N MET A 50 5.55 7.45 6.00
CA MET A 50 4.29 6.84 5.57
C MET A 50 3.05 7.64 6.02
N GLN A 51 3.19 8.53 7.00
CA GLN A 51 2.05 9.22 7.59
C GLN A 51 1.23 10.06 6.59
N PRO A 52 1.83 10.76 5.62
CA PRO A 52 1.04 11.47 4.61
C PRO A 52 0.11 10.55 3.81
N LEU A 53 0.54 9.33 3.50
CA LEU A 53 -0.29 8.34 2.80
C LEU A 53 -1.44 7.86 3.70
N HIS A 54 -1.13 7.53 4.96
CA HIS A 54 -2.15 7.11 5.93
C HIS A 54 -3.20 8.19 6.16
N ALA A 55 -2.81 9.45 6.16
CA ALA A 55 -3.72 10.58 6.38
C ALA A 55 -4.59 10.87 5.15
N ALA A 56 -4.05 10.71 3.95
CA ALA A 56 -4.71 11.12 2.71
C ALA A 56 -5.66 10.07 2.14
N TYR A 57 -5.39 8.79 2.35
CA TYR A 57 -6.08 7.70 1.65
C TYR A 57 -6.61 6.65 2.61
N ASN A 58 -7.54 5.81 2.11
CA ASN A 58 -7.97 4.62 2.83
C ASN A 58 -6.90 3.53 2.70
N SER A 59 -6.63 2.84 3.80
CA SER A 59 -5.67 1.74 3.83
C SER A 59 -6.38 0.42 4.11
N VAL A 60 -5.90 -0.68 3.52
CA VAL A 60 -6.37 -2.02 3.86
C VAL A 60 -5.80 -2.53 5.18
N ASP A 61 -4.80 -1.87 5.74
CA ASP A 61 -4.08 -2.33 6.93
C ASP A 61 -4.97 -2.74 8.11
N PRO A 62 -6.04 -2.00 8.46
CA PRO A 62 -6.92 -2.41 9.55
C PRO A 62 -7.57 -3.79 9.37
N LEU A 63 -7.67 -4.27 8.12
CA LEU A 63 -8.30 -5.56 7.81
C LEU A 63 -7.32 -6.72 7.79
N LEU A 64 -6.02 -6.47 7.94
CA LEU A 64 -4.98 -7.49 7.76
C LEU A 64 -4.68 -8.30 9.02
N GLY A 65 -5.25 -7.95 10.17
CA GLY A 65 -5.06 -8.71 11.40
C GLY A 65 -3.62 -8.74 11.92
N GLY A 66 -2.82 -7.70 11.57
CA GLY A 66 -1.43 -7.63 11.99
C GLY A 66 -0.47 -8.52 11.19
N LYS A 67 -0.92 -9.11 10.09
CA LYS A 67 -0.08 -9.99 9.27
C LYS A 67 1.02 -9.19 8.59
N MET A 68 2.21 -9.79 8.54
CA MET A 68 3.41 -9.23 7.93
C MET A 68 3.57 -9.73 6.50
N SER A 69 4.35 -9.02 5.67
CA SER A 69 4.45 -9.32 4.25
C SER A 69 5.81 -9.81 3.78
N PHE A 70 6.86 -9.65 4.60
CA PHE A 70 8.23 -9.98 4.18
C PHE A 70 9.08 -10.43 5.37
N PRO A 71 10.04 -11.35 5.19
CA PRO A 71 10.16 -12.28 4.07
C PRO A 71 9.06 -13.37 4.13
N SER A 72 8.71 -13.94 3.00
CA SER A 72 7.55 -14.85 2.91
C SER A 72 7.72 -16.14 3.70
N ASP A 73 8.94 -16.64 3.86
CA ASP A 73 9.23 -17.86 4.63
C ASP A 73 9.15 -17.65 6.14
N LYS A 74 9.31 -16.42 6.62
CA LYS A 74 9.18 -16.04 8.03
C LYS A 74 8.76 -14.57 8.14
N PRO A 75 7.51 -14.23 7.85
CA PRO A 75 7.06 -12.85 7.82
C PRO A 75 7.34 -12.11 9.12
N SER A 76 8.07 -11.01 9.07
CA SER A 76 8.52 -10.26 10.24
C SER A 76 8.39 -8.74 10.10
N ILE A 77 8.22 -8.22 8.88
CA ILE A 77 7.96 -6.80 8.64
C ILE A 77 6.81 -6.65 7.64
N LYS A 78 6.17 -5.50 7.67
CA LYS A 78 5.07 -5.15 6.78
C LYS A 78 5.53 -3.98 5.92
N ILE A 79 5.77 -4.23 4.62
CA ILE A 79 6.29 -3.23 3.67
C ILE A 79 5.48 -3.16 2.38
N ASP A 80 4.49 -4.00 2.21
CA ASP A 80 3.59 -4.01 1.06
C ASP A 80 2.24 -3.41 1.42
N TYR A 81 1.69 -2.58 0.55
CA TYR A 81 0.53 -1.74 0.85
C TYR A 81 -0.47 -1.71 -0.28
N ILE A 82 -1.73 -1.54 0.11
CA ILE A 82 -2.81 -1.16 -0.81
C ILE A 82 -3.56 0.01 -0.17
N TYR A 83 -3.59 1.13 -0.87
CA TYR A 83 -4.37 2.32 -0.51
C TYR A 83 -5.41 2.58 -1.58
N THR A 84 -6.50 3.23 -1.20
CA THR A 84 -7.53 3.66 -2.15
C THR A 84 -7.88 5.12 -1.93
N SER A 85 -8.45 5.75 -2.96
CA SER A 85 -9.10 7.04 -2.77
C SER A 85 -10.27 6.92 -1.80
N LYS A 86 -10.68 8.04 -1.20
CA LYS A 86 -11.69 8.06 -0.13
C LYS A 86 -13.07 7.58 -0.59
N ASN A 87 -13.36 7.65 -1.88
CA ASN A 87 -14.63 7.24 -2.46
C ASN A 87 -14.70 5.75 -2.85
N VAL A 88 -13.68 4.98 -2.51
CA VAL A 88 -13.65 3.52 -2.72
C VAL A 88 -13.95 2.82 -1.39
N ASN A 89 -14.85 1.84 -1.40
CA ASN A 89 -15.11 1.00 -0.25
C ASN A 89 -14.20 -0.23 -0.28
N ILE A 90 -13.46 -0.47 0.79
CA ILE A 90 -12.65 -1.67 0.95
C ILE A 90 -13.50 -2.68 1.71
N LEU A 91 -13.84 -3.79 1.06
CA LEU A 91 -14.73 -4.80 1.61
C LEU A 91 -13.97 -5.88 2.38
N ALA A 92 -12.79 -6.27 1.89
CA ALA A 92 -11.96 -7.30 2.50
C ALA A 92 -10.53 -7.14 2.02
N ALA A 93 -9.58 -7.64 2.79
CA ALA A 93 -8.17 -7.68 2.42
C ALA A 93 -7.45 -8.74 3.23
N ASP A 94 -6.38 -9.28 2.70
CA ASP A 94 -5.54 -10.23 3.41
C ASP A 94 -4.12 -10.25 2.84
N ILE A 95 -3.20 -10.78 3.64
CA ILE A 95 -1.85 -11.16 3.23
C ILE A 95 -1.74 -12.66 3.47
N PRO A 96 -2.04 -13.50 2.47
CA PRO A 96 -1.87 -14.94 2.60
C PRO A 96 -0.43 -15.28 2.98
N GLN A 97 -0.25 -16.04 4.05
CA GLN A 97 1.07 -16.37 4.60
C GLN A 97 1.64 -17.57 3.85
N VAL A 98 1.94 -17.37 2.57
CA VAL A 98 2.43 -18.40 1.65
C VAL A 98 3.72 -17.96 0.98
N VAL A 99 4.54 -18.92 0.56
CA VAL A 99 5.79 -18.68 -0.15
C VAL A 99 5.55 -18.88 -1.65
N ALA A 100 5.26 -17.78 -2.33
CA ALA A 100 5.19 -17.75 -3.80
C ALA A 100 6.37 -16.97 -4.40
N SER A 101 6.89 -16.00 -3.65
CA SER A 101 8.10 -15.25 -3.92
C SER A 101 8.71 -14.86 -2.56
N ASP A 102 9.67 -13.96 -2.51
CA ASP A 102 10.23 -13.48 -1.23
C ASP A 102 9.28 -12.58 -0.44
N HIS A 103 8.21 -12.07 -1.06
CA HIS A 103 7.10 -11.41 -0.38
C HIS A 103 5.88 -12.31 -0.33
N CYS A 104 5.07 -12.17 0.73
CA CYS A 104 3.72 -12.73 0.72
C CYS A 104 2.84 -11.91 -0.22
N PRO A 105 1.88 -12.54 -0.91
CA PRO A 105 0.91 -11.78 -1.71
C PRO A 105 -0.01 -10.96 -0.81
N ILE A 106 -0.47 -9.82 -1.33
CA ILE A 106 -1.48 -8.99 -0.67
C ILE A 106 -2.62 -8.75 -1.67
N TRP A 107 -3.85 -8.85 -1.19
CA TRP A 107 -5.02 -8.60 -2.03
C TRP A 107 -6.07 -7.78 -1.30
N ALA A 108 -6.93 -7.15 -2.05
CA ALA A 108 -8.09 -6.44 -1.53
C ALA A 108 -9.30 -6.65 -2.43
N ASP A 109 -10.47 -6.72 -1.80
CA ASP A 109 -11.76 -6.70 -2.46
C ASP A 109 -12.35 -5.32 -2.25
N ILE A 110 -12.69 -4.63 -3.33
CA ILE A 110 -13.13 -3.24 -3.28
C ILE A 110 -14.43 -3.05 -4.05
N GLU A 111 -15.15 -2.00 -3.66
CA GLU A 111 -16.35 -1.54 -4.34
C GLU A 111 -16.20 -0.07 -4.68
N VAL A 112 -16.44 0.25 -5.94
CA VAL A 112 -16.29 1.61 -6.47
C VAL A 112 -17.64 2.32 -6.61
#